data_93443bd859f87a40cb01c254a02f1503
#
_entry.id   93443bd859f87a40cb01c254a02f1503
#
_cell.length_a   1.000
_cell.length_b   1.000
_cell.length_c   1.000
_cell.angle_alpha   90.00
_cell.angle_beta   90.00
_cell.angle_gamma   90.00
#
_symmetry.space_group_name_H-M   'P 1'
#
loop_
_entity.id
_entity.type
_entity.pdbx_description
1 polymer ?
#
loop_
_entity_poly.entity_id
_entity_poly.type
_entity_poly.pdbx_seq_one_letter_code
_entity_poly.pdbx_strand_id
1 'polypeptide(L)'
;MRKIMIVDDNYLSAEGIEKNIDWEVLNAEIVHICYNGTSAIDAMKKEPVDLIISDIEMPDLDGISMSRQALDINPMVKIILISAYDKFEYARRALLLGALDYIEKPLDYAYLIQKVKNAFALMEREQKNLQLLKQSRPLLIEKFFRDITHRSRQEASYRLKPYLNYLNLKLDYDFYNVVILELENAQSLRDSYGIEKFQMELLNLRDLITEQTSELNYIYPLQDIDGYLCVIGQSGCQSGNFRQLTYKIISALVDNCNSQGLVLNAGIGAIVQDLWDLNRSYESAVHALDYRFFFPHQNVFDGREALGHDLSATDFSDSREEELIRLLCKKDVSAIDSWFQDFSRWLTENFRTKSFAFIQIYSLLGRILKFFYELNLDTHDLEAKILYVYNHLEEFHTTEELCGWLNELCRLLCRKLDSSLNDYHQKLCESVTSYIDENYASNTLCLNDIASEANVSPAYLSALFKKKQGVSISDYITTQRINAPCRYLTATNMTLKEISMKCGYANQYYFSTSFKKKMNVTPSAYRDTQTSKS
;
A
#
# COMPACT_ATOMS: atom_id res chain seq x y z
N MET A 1 46.72 -20.76 13.44
CA MET A 1 48.00 -20.13 13.00
C MET A 1 48.00 -20.08 11.49
N ARG A 2 48.63 -19.06 10.88
CA ARG A 2 48.78 -18.94 9.41
C ARG A 2 49.88 -19.85 8.92
N LYS A 3 49.61 -20.61 7.86
CA LYS A 3 50.61 -21.57 7.29
C LYS A 3 51.49 -20.88 6.26
N ILE A 4 52.78 -20.99 6.47
CA ILE A 4 53.78 -20.33 5.61
C ILE A 4 54.62 -21.39 4.91
N MET A 5 54.98 -21.14 3.67
CA MET A 5 55.96 -21.85 2.91
C MET A 5 57.15 -20.92 2.56
N ILE A 6 58.38 -21.41 2.79
CA ILE A 6 59.61 -20.74 2.36
C ILE A 6 60.18 -21.53 1.18
N VAL A 7 60.56 -20.83 0.12
CA VAL A 7 61.15 -21.45 -1.08
C VAL A 7 62.37 -20.66 -1.48
N ASP A 8 63.56 -21.25 -1.33
CA ASP A 8 64.86 -20.65 -1.71
C ASP A 8 65.84 -21.79 -1.99
N ASP A 9 66.51 -21.76 -3.13
CA ASP A 9 67.47 -22.79 -3.51
C ASP A 9 68.76 -22.72 -2.65
N ASN A 10 69.00 -21.58 -1.99
CA ASN A 10 70.05 -21.43 -1.01
C ASN A 10 69.56 -21.82 0.40
N TYR A 11 70.07 -22.96 0.91
CA TYR A 11 69.72 -23.46 2.24
C TYR A 11 69.91 -22.44 3.35
N LEU A 12 71.00 -21.62 3.30
CA LEU A 12 71.32 -20.62 4.33
C LEU A 12 70.33 -19.46 4.30
N SER A 13 69.83 -19.06 3.13
CA SER A 13 68.77 -18.06 3.00
C SER A 13 67.45 -18.53 3.60
N ALA A 14 67.04 -19.76 3.27
CA ALA A 14 65.81 -20.35 3.80
C ALA A 14 65.87 -20.51 5.34
N GLU A 15 66.96 -21.04 5.87
CA GLU A 15 67.20 -21.16 7.30
C GLU A 15 67.28 -19.80 8.01
N GLY A 16 67.85 -18.80 7.33
CA GLY A 16 67.91 -17.44 7.81
C GLY A 16 66.53 -16.81 8.00
N ILE A 17 65.61 -17.04 7.05
CA ILE A 17 64.20 -16.57 7.18
C ILE A 17 63.49 -17.32 8.29
N GLU A 18 63.70 -18.64 8.40
CA GLU A 18 63.08 -19.46 9.44
C GLU A 18 63.50 -19.00 10.85
N LYS A 19 64.81 -18.81 11.09
CA LYS A 19 65.36 -18.59 12.45
C LYS A 19 65.39 -17.14 12.92
N ASN A 20 65.45 -16.16 12.00
CA ASN A 20 65.55 -14.75 12.39
C ASN A 20 64.21 -14.05 12.55
N ILE A 21 63.10 -14.75 12.31
CA ILE A 21 61.76 -14.22 12.48
C ILE A 21 61.04 -15.07 13.53
N ASP A 22 60.44 -14.40 14.53
CA ASP A 22 59.61 -15.03 15.51
C ASP A 22 58.19 -15.21 14.92
N TRP A 23 57.95 -16.38 14.35
CA TRP A 23 56.70 -16.72 13.67
C TRP A 23 55.55 -16.92 14.64
N GLU A 24 55.82 -17.35 15.90
CA GLU A 24 54.78 -17.50 16.93
C GLU A 24 54.18 -16.13 17.31
N VAL A 25 55.00 -15.10 17.45
CA VAL A 25 54.53 -13.74 17.69
C VAL A 25 53.67 -13.20 16.55
N LEU A 26 53.91 -13.68 15.33
CA LEU A 26 53.11 -13.34 14.14
C LEU A 26 51.87 -14.25 14.01
N ASN A 27 51.60 -15.14 14.96
CA ASN A 27 50.53 -16.16 14.88
C ASN A 27 50.58 -17.00 13.59
N ALA A 28 51.82 -17.38 13.19
CA ALA A 28 52.11 -18.12 11.99
C ALA A 28 52.99 -19.35 12.30
N GLU A 29 53.00 -20.31 11.39
CA GLU A 29 53.86 -21.50 11.44
C GLU A 29 54.45 -21.80 10.04
N ILE A 30 55.71 -22.21 9.99
CA ILE A 30 56.32 -22.64 8.74
C ILE A 30 55.98 -24.15 8.60
N VAL A 31 55.17 -24.48 7.61
CA VAL A 31 54.77 -25.86 7.34
C VAL A 31 55.64 -26.51 6.26
N HIS A 32 56.25 -25.71 5.39
CA HIS A 32 57.10 -26.20 4.33
C HIS A 32 58.33 -25.31 4.12
N ILE A 33 59.51 -25.94 3.98
CA ILE A 33 60.72 -25.32 3.46
C ILE A 33 61.12 -26.12 2.22
N CYS A 34 61.12 -25.46 1.07
CA CYS A 34 61.40 -26.07 -0.21
C CYS A 34 62.63 -25.42 -0.87
N TYR A 35 63.42 -26.21 -1.59
CA TYR A 35 64.66 -25.72 -2.21
C TYR A 35 64.56 -25.61 -3.73
N ASN A 36 63.41 -25.77 -4.31
CA ASN A 36 63.09 -25.49 -5.70
C ASN A 36 61.60 -25.33 -5.91
N GLY A 37 61.20 -24.72 -7.02
CA GLY A 37 59.79 -24.42 -7.31
C GLY A 37 58.92 -25.67 -7.51
N THR A 38 59.48 -26.77 -8.05
CA THR A 38 58.74 -27.99 -8.29
C THR A 38 58.31 -28.67 -6.96
N SER A 39 59.25 -28.77 -6.02
CA SER A 39 58.99 -29.33 -4.69
C SER A 39 57.97 -28.46 -3.91
N ALA A 40 58.00 -27.13 -4.10
CA ALA A 40 57.04 -26.23 -3.49
C ALA A 40 55.62 -26.48 -4.00
N ILE A 41 55.41 -26.66 -5.29
CA ILE A 41 54.12 -26.97 -5.88
C ILE A 41 53.59 -28.35 -5.40
N ASP A 42 54.46 -29.34 -5.30
CA ASP A 42 54.07 -30.69 -4.80
C ASP A 42 53.74 -30.68 -3.31
N ALA A 43 54.45 -29.87 -2.51
CA ALA A 43 54.12 -29.65 -1.11
C ALA A 43 52.77 -28.93 -0.95
N MET A 44 52.51 -27.89 -1.73
CA MET A 44 51.24 -27.14 -1.70
C MET A 44 50.04 -27.96 -2.10
N LYS A 45 50.18 -28.91 -3.03
CA LYS A 45 49.11 -29.87 -3.38
C LYS A 45 48.72 -30.81 -2.22
N LYS A 46 49.72 -31.13 -1.37
CA LYS A 46 49.48 -32.01 -0.20
C LYS A 46 48.91 -31.22 0.97
N GLU A 47 49.47 -30.06 1.23
CA GLU A 47 49.06 -29.19 2.31
C GLU A 47 49.08 -27.73 1.83
N PRO A 48 47.89 -27.11 1.59
CA PRO A 48 47.82 -25.69 1.14
C PRO A 48 48.32 -24.75 2.22
N VAL A 49 48.98 -23.66 1.76
CA VAL A 49 49.52 -22.59 2.62
C VAL A 49 48.83 -21.27 2.38
N ASP A 50 48.92 -20.36 3.39
CA ASP A 50 48.36 -19.01 3.33
C ASP A 50 49.31 -18.01 2.69
N LEU A 51 50.65 -18.15 2.94
CA LEU A 51 51.67 -17.26 2.47
C LEU A 51 52.87 -18.06 1.93
N ILE A 52 53.37 -17.66 0.77
CA ILE A 52 54.63 -18.15 0.19
C ILE A 52 55.63 -17.01 0.19
N ILE A 53 56.83 -17.28 0.71
CA ILE A 53 57.98 -16.41 0.63
C ILE A 53 59.00 -17.15 -0.27
N SER A 54 59.22 -16.63 -1.47
CA SER A 54 60.04 -17.37 -2.48
C SER A 54 61.12 -16.52 -3.08
N ASP A 55 62.31 -17.11 -3.26
CA ASP A 55 63.28 -16.58 -4.20
C ASP A 55 62.73 -16.65 -5.65
N ILE A 56 63.12 -15.69 -6.47
CA ILE A 56 62.78 -15.66 -7.89
C ILE A 56 63.69 -16.58 -8.69
N GLU A 57 65.00 -16.50 -8.48
CA GLU A 57 65.99 -17.24 -9.26
C GLU A 57 66.26 -18.60 -8.65
N MET A 58 65.56 -19.60 -9.12
CA MET A 58 65.74 -20.99 -8.69
C MET A 58 65.90 -21.91 -9.91
N PRO A 59 66.65 -23.05 -9.77
CA PRO A 59 66.76 -24.02 -10.84
C PRO A 59 65.40 -24.72 -11.10
N ASP A 60 65.21 -25.23 -12.31
CA ASP A 60 64.08 -25.96 -12.85
C ASP A 60 62.77 -25.13 -13.00
N LEU A 61 62.25 -24.57 -11.93
CA LEU A 61 61.07 -23.74 -11.94
C LEU A 61 61.33 -22.46 -11.12
N ASP A 62 61.39 -21.30 -11.82
CA ASP A 62 61.63 -20.01 -11.19
C ASP A 62 60.44 -19.60 -10.28
N GLY A 63 60.71 -18.68 -9.31
CA GLY A 63 59.71 -18.25 -8.34
C GLY A 63 58.46 -17.57 -8.96
N ILE A 64 58.60 -16.93 -10.13
CA ILE A 64 57.50 -16.29 -10.84
C ILE A 64 56.60 -17.36 -11.48
N SER A 65 57.16 -18.35 -12.15
CA SER A 65 56.43 -19.45 -12.77
C SER A 65 55.80 -20.35 -11.71
N MET A 66 56.49 -20.58 -10.60
CA MET A 66 55.96 -21.29 -9.42
C MET A 66 54.78 -20.54 -8.83
N SER A 67 54.90 -19.22 -8.67
CA SER A 67 53.78 -18.37 -8.13
C SER A 67 52.51 -18.48 -8.97
N ARG A 68 52.63 -18.53 -10.30
CA ARG A 68 51.48 -18.72 -11.19
C ARG A 68 50.77 -20.03 -10.90
N GLN A 69 51.50 -21.15 -10.82
CA GLN A 69 50.94 -22.45 -10.53
C GLN A 69 50.36 -22.52 -9.12
N ALA A 70 50.98 -21.84 -8.15
CA ALA A 70 50.46 -21.77 -6.78
C ALA A 70 49.12 -21.04 -6.72
N LEU A 71 48.92 -19.95 -7.46
CA LEU A 71 47.65 -19.21 -7.58
C LEU A 71 46.58 -20.04 -8.30
N ASP A 72 46.93 -20.90 -9.25
CA ASP A 72 46.00 -21.82 -9.89
C ASP A 72 45.48 -22.90 -8.89
N ILE A 73 46.32 -23.32 -7.94
CA ILE A 73 45.97 -24.29 -6.88
C ILE A 73 45.16 -23.59 -5.78
N ASN A 74 45.60 -22.44 -5.30
CA ASN A 74 44.91 -21.65 -4.27
C ASN A 74 44.89 -20.17 -4.66
N PRO A 75 43.79 -19.65 -5.23
CA PRO A 75 43.70 -18.23 -5.62
C PRO A 75 43.82 -17.25 -4.46
N MET A 76 43.70 -17.70 -3.22
CA MET A 76 43.76 -16.85 -2.02
C MET A 76 45.16 -16.76 -1.41
N VAL A 77 46.10 -17.58 -1.86
CA VAL A 77 47.49 -17.56 -1.35
C VAL A 77 48.12 -16.20 -1.62
N LYS A 78 48.84 -15.69 -0.64
CA LYS A 78 49.66 -14.47 -0.82
C LYS A 78 51.12 -14.86 -1.08
N ILE A 79 51.77 -14.07 -1.91
CA ILE A 79 53.15 -14.38 -2.36
C ILE A 79 54.01 -13.16 -2.17
N ILE A 80 55.13 -13.32 -1.48
CA ILE A 80 56.22 -12.34 -1.35
C ILE A 80 57.42 -12.94 -2.11
N LEU A 81 57.90 -12.19 -3.10
CA LEU A 81 59.03 -12.62 -3.89
C LEU A 81 60.31 -11.90 -3.42
N ILE A 82 61.42 -12.65 -3.38
CA ILE A 82 62.72 -12.16 -2.97
C ILE A 82 63.66 -12.29 -4.18
N SER A 83 64.55 -11.35 -4.41
CA SER A 83 65.50 -11.42 -5.54
C SER A 83 66.85 -10.76 -5.20
N ALA A 84 67.94 -11.29 -5.76
CA ALA A 84 69.28 -10.74 -5.64
C ALA A 84 69.61 -9.59 -6.65
N TYR A 85 68.67 -9.37 -7.60
CA TYR A 85 68.95 -8.41 -8.70
C TYR A 85 67.88 -7.32 -8.73
N ASP A 86 68.36 -6.06 -8.82
CA ASP A 86 67.58 -4.89 -9.13
C ASP A 86 67.17 -4.88 -10.63
N LYS A 87 66.41 -5.88 -11.07
CA LYS A 87 65.80 -5.94 -12.39
C LYS A 87 64.34 -5.48 -12.34
N PHE A 88 64.13 -4.24 -12.75
CA PHE A 88 62.78 -3.68 -12.89
C PHE A 88 61.80 -4.63 -13.61
N GLU A 89 62.26 -5.46 -14.51
CA GLU A 89 61.49 -6.50 -15.21
C GLU A 89 60.92 -7.56 -14.26
N TYR A 90 61.63 -8.02 -13.22
CA TYR A 90 61.12 -9.01 -12.26
C TYR A 90 60.07 -8.40 -11.34
N ALA A 91 60.31 -7.21 -10.84
CA ALA A 91 59.30 -6.49 -10.05
C ALA A 91 58.01 -6.24 -10.84
N ARG A 92 58.10 -5.86 -12.11
CA ARG A 92 56.96 -5.70 -13.00
C ARG A 92 56.21 -7.01 -13.26
N ARG A 93 56.91 -8.10 -13.50
CA ARG A 93 56.31 -9.42 -13.72
C ARG A 93 55.61 -9.94 -12.44
N ALA A 94 56.24 -9.75 -11.28
CA ALA A 94 55.68 -10.12 -9.99
C ALA A 94 54.35 -9.42 -9.71
N LEU A 95 54.30 -8.09 -9.94
CA LEU A 95 53.08 -7.30 -9.76
C LEU A 95 51.97 -7.68 -10.77
N LEU A 96 52.33 -7.95 -12.02
CA LEU A 96 51.35 -8.39 -13.03
C LEU A 96 50.76 -9.76 -12.75
N LEU A 97 51.45 -10.60 -12.00
CA LEU A 97 51.00 -11.93 -11.56
C LEU A 97 50.15 -11.85 -10.29
N GLY A 98 50.09 -10.71 -9.62
CA GLY A 98 49.36 -10.57 -8.36
C GLY A 98 50.16 -10.97 -7.12
N ALA A 99 51.54 -11.05 -7.23
CA ALA A 99 52.39 -11.12 -6.05
C ALA A 99 52.15 -9.89 -5.16
N LEU A 100 52.07 -10.10 -3.86
CA LEU A 100 51.74 -9.03 -2.91
C LEU A 100 52.88 -8.02 -2.80
N ASP A 101 54.12 -8.51 -2.84
CA ASP A 101 55.27 -7.66 -2.71
C ASP A 101 56.56 -8.31 -3.33
N TYR A 102 57.56 -7.48 -3.49
CA TYR A 102 58.89 -7.83 -4.00
C TYR A 102 59.93 -7.23 -3.09
N ILE A 103 60.95 -8.03 -2.66
CA ILE A 103 61.98 -7.65 -1.70
C ILE A 103 63.37 -7.93 -2.31
N GLU A 104 64.29 -6.98 -2.20
CA GLU A 104 65.66 -7.14 -2.68
C GLU A 104 66.58 -7.73 -1.60
N LYS A 105 67.53 -8.60 -2.04
CA LYS A 105 68.65 -9.08 -1.20
C LYS A 105 69.72 -8.00 -1.16
N PRO A 106 70.43 -7.71 -0.04
CA PRO A 106 70.37 -8.48 1.22
C PRO A 106 69.11 -8.24 2.01
N LEU A 107 68.60 -9.33 2.61
CA LEU A 107 67.30 -9.34 3.25
C LEU A 107 67.31 -8.54 4.56
N ASP A 108 66.51 -7.49 4.62
CA ASP A 108 66.15 -6.83 5.89
C ASP A 108 64.96 -7.56 6.53
N TYR A 109 65.23 -8.32 7.59
CA TYR A 109 64.23 -9.08 8.29
C TYR A 109 63.13 -8.20 8.92
N ALA A 110 63.45 -6.98 9.37
CA ALA A 110 62.45 -6.05 9.90
C ALA A 110 61.47 -5.63 8.80
N TYR A 111 62.00 -5.37 7.58
CA TYR A 111 61.17 -5.07 6.42
C TYR A 111 60.32 -6.26 5.96
N LEU A 112 60.90 -7.48 5.94
CA LEU A 112 60.16 -8.70 5.63
C LEU A 112 59.02 -8.94 6.64
N ILE A 113 59.27 -8.78 7.93
CA ILE A 113 58.25 -8.88 8.97
C ILE A 113 57.10 -7.89 8.73
N GLN A 114 57.42 -6.66 8.35
CA GLN A 114 56.40 -5.66 8.01
C GLN A 114 55.54 -6.10 6.82
N LYS A 115 56.14 -6.68 5.76
CA LYS A 115 55.43 -7.18 4.59
C LYS A 115 54.56 -8.39 4.93
N VAL A 116 55.02 -9.31 5.76
CA VAL A 116 54.26 -10.44 6.27
C VAL A 116 53.05 -9.95 7.08
N LYS A 117 53.23 -8.97 7.96
CA LYS A 117 52.12 -8.36 8.71
C LYS A 117 51.08 -7.72 7.78
N ASN A 118 51.52 -7.03 6.74
CA ASN A 118 50.63 -6.44 5.72
C ASN A 118 49.86 -7.55 4.96
N ALA A 119 50.52 -8.65 4.62
CA ALA A 119 49.89 -9.80 3.98
C ALA A 119 48.78 -10.38 4.86
N PHE A 120 49.05 -10.57 6.15
CA PHE A 120 48.06 -11.11 7.11
C PHE A 120 46.89 -10.15 7.32
N ALA A 121 47.16 -8.85 7.46
CA ALA A 121 46.11 -7.84 7.57
C ALA A 121 45.18 -7.81 6.33
N LEU A 122 45.77 -7.97 5.13
CA LEU A 122 44.99 -8.08 3.89
C LEU A 122 44.12 -9.35 3.87
N MET A 123 44.71 -10.50 4.24
CA MET A 123 43.97 -11.77 4.33
C MET A 123 42.80 -11.67 5.31
N GLU A 124 43.01 -11.09 6.49
CA GLU A 124 41.96 -10.89 7.49
C GLU A 124 40.83 -9.99 6.96
N ARG A 125 41.18 -8.93 6.27
CA ARG A 125 40.22 -8.04 5.64
C ARG A 125 39.41 -8.75 4.55
N GLU A 126 40.07 -9.53 3.70
CA GLU A 126 39.39 -10.31 2.65
C GLU A 126 38.47 -11.37 3.25
N GLN A 127 38.93 -12.10 4.29
CA GLN A 127 38.17 -13.10 4.98
C GLN A 127 36.93 -12.49 5.67
N LYS A 128 37.11 -11.34 6.33
CA LYS A 128 36.01 -10.59 6.95
C LYS A 128 35.00 -10.11 5.91
N ASN A 129 35.46 -9.61 4.77
CA ASN A 129 34.59 -9.19 3.67
C ASN A 129 33.78 -10.37 3.10
N LEU A 130 34.42 -11.53 2.90
CA LEU A 130 33.74 -12.75 2.47
C LEU A 130 32.70 -13.24 3.48
N GLN A 131 33.00 -13.13 4.77
CA GLN A 131 32.07 -13.48 5.83
C GLN A 131 30.87 -12.51 5.86
N LEU A 132 31.12 -11.21 5.72
CA LEU A 132 30.06 -10.19 5.61
C LEU A 132 29.18 -10.42 4.38
N LEU A 133 29.76 -10.78 3.23
CA LEU A 133 29.01 -11.12 2.01
C LEU A 133 28.13 -12.36 2.23
N LYS A 134 28.65 -13.41 2.91
CA LYS A 134 27.88 -14.60 3.24
C LYS A 134 26.73 -14.29 4.19
N GLN A 135 26.96 -13.45 5.21
CA GLN A 135 25.94 -13.02 6.16
C GLN A 135 24.88 -12.12 5.54
N SER A 136 25.27 -11.26 4.57
CA SER A 136 24.34 -10.35 3.89
C SER A 136 23.52 -11.04 2.79
N ARG A 137 23.89 -12.25 2.35
CA ARG A 137 23.20 -12.98 1.26
C ARG A 137 21.72 -13.19 1.52
N PRO A 138 21.26 -13.64 2.70
CA PRO A 138 19.82 -13.78 3.00
C PRO A 138 19.08 -12.44 2.85
N LEU A 139 19.64 -11.36 3.39
CA LEU A 139 19.05 -10.02 3.28
C LEU A 139 18.97 -9.53 1.83
N LEU A 140 19.96 -9.87 0.99
CA LEU A 140 19.94 -9.54 -0.44
C LEU A 140 18.88 -10.35 -1.19
N ILE A 141 18.61 -11.60 -0.80
CA ILE A 141 17.54 -12.43 -1.36
C ILE A 141 16.18 -11.85 -0.96
N GLU A 142 15.99 -11.49 0.29
CA GLU A 142 14.77 -10.80 0.73
C GLU A 142 14.52 -9.52 -0.06
N LYS A 143 15.54 -8.68 -0.16
CA LYS A 143 15.47 -7.44 -0.94
C LYS A 143 15.15 -7.71 -2.42
N PHE A 144 15.73 -8.74 -3.02
CA PHE A 144 15.44 -9.15 -4.39
C PHE A 144 13.95 -9.47 -4.56
N PHE A 145 13.37 -10.31 -3.69
CA PHE A 145 11.96 -10.67 -3.78
C PHE A 145 11.03 -9.49 -3.48
N ARG A 146 11.37 -8.64 -2.52
CA ARG A 146 10.62 -7.42 -2.24
C ARG A 146 10.65 -6.44 -3.42
N ASP A 147 11.80 -6.24 -4.01
CA ASP A 147 11.95 -5.36 -5.19
C ASP A 147 11.19 -5.90 -6.41
N ILE A 148 11.20 -7.21 -6.69
CA ILE A 148 10.52 -7.79 -7.86
C ILE A 148 8.99 -7.77 -7.73
N THR A 149 8.45 -7.85 -6.53
CA THR A 149 7.01 -7.79 -6.28
C THR A 149 6.45 -6.36 -6.34
N HIS A 150 7.29 -5.33 -6.12
CA HIS A 150 6.84 -3.93 -6.07
C HIS A 150 7.21 -3.11 -7.32
N ARG A 151 8.04 -3.65 -8.24
CA ARG A 151 8.49 -2.92 -9.43
C ARG A 151 7.78 -3.39 -10.68
N SER A 152 7.62 -2.49 -11.65
CA SER A 152 7.12 -2.86 -12.98
C SER A 152 8.04 -3.89 -13.67
N ARG A 153 7.46 -4.71 -14.56
CA ARG A 153 8.20 -5.75 -15.32
C ARG A 153 9.50 -5.23 -15.95
N GLN A 154 9.45 -4.07 -16.61
CA GLN A 154 10.61 -3.52 -17.33
C GLN A 154 11.72 -3.13 -16.35
N GLU A 155 11.37 -2.46 -15.26
CA GLU A 155 12.33 -2.02 -14.25
C GLU A 155 12.94 -3.22 -13.49
N ALA A 156 12.11 -4.19 -13.09
CA ALA A 156 12.55 -5.40 -12.40
C ALA A 156 13.50 -6.23 -13.27
N SER A 157 13.13 -6.52 -14.52
CA SER A 157 13.96 -7.29 -15.45
C SER A 157 15.30 -6.62 -15.71
N TYR A 158 15.34 -5.31 -15.95
CA TYR A 158 16.57 -4.59 -16.22
C TYR A 158 17.51 -4.54 -14.99
N ARG A 159 16.98 -4.22 -13.81
CA ARG A 159 17.79 -3.98 -12.61
C ARG A 159 18.14 -5.26 -11.85
N LEU A 160 17.23 -6.24 -11.80
CA LEU A 160 17.37 -7.39 -10.91
C LEU A 160 17.94 -8.63 -11.59
N LYS A 161 17.92 -8.73 -12.93
CA LYS A 161 18.50 -9.87 -13.66
C LYS A 161 19.97 -10.20 -13.27
N PRO A 162 20.89 -9.23 -13.09
CA PRO A 162 22.24 -9.53 -12.64
C PRO A 162 22.30 -10.17 -11.25
N TYR A 163 21.35 -9.87 -10.39
CA TYR A 163 21.30 -10.43 -9.03
C TYR A 163 20.93 -11.91 -8.98
N LEU A 164 20.15 -12.42 -9.96
CA LEU A 164 19.85 -13.85 -10.04
C LEU A 164 21.12 -14.71 -10.08
N ASN A 165 22.06 -14.33 -10.95
CA ASN A 165 23.34 -15.01 -11.08
C ASN A 165 24.21 -14.84 -9.82
N TYR A 166 24.32 -13.61 -9.31
CA TYR A 166 25.11 -13.31 -8.12
C TYR A 166 24.59 -14.05 -6.88
N LEU A 167 23.28 -14.12 -6.70
CA LEU A 167 22.64 -14.80 -5.58
C LEU A 167 22.47 -16.32 -5.81
N ASN A 168 22.86 -16.81 -6.99
CA ASN A 168 22.69 -18.20 -7.41
C ASN A 168 21.25 -18.71 -7.17
N LEU A 169 20.27 -17.86 -7.54
CA LEU A 169 18.86 -18.21 -7.45
C LEU A 169 18.42 -18.92 -8.73
N LYS A 170 18.03 -20.18 -8.59
CA LYS A 170 17.46 -20.97 -9.69
C LYS A 170 15.94 -20.82 -9.65
N LEU A 171 15.43 -19.81 -10.34
CA LEU A 171 14.02 -19.48 -10.45
C LEU A 171 13.57 -19.69 -11.90
N ASP A 172 13.47 -20.94 -12.31
CA ASP A 172 13.05 -21.37 -13.65
C ASP A 172 11.86 -22.30 -13.50
N TYR A 173 10.68 -21.71 -13.31
CA TYR A 173 9.42 -22.42 -13.13
C TYR A 173 8.42 -22.00 -14.21
N ASP A 174 7.49 -22.92 -14.55
CA ASP A 174 6.45 -22.66 -15.57
C ASP A 174 5.44 -21.62 -15.10
N PHE A 175 5.19 -21.60 -13.78
CA PHE A 175 4.20 -20.73 -13.15
C PHE A 175 4.71 -20.15 -11.85
N TYR A 176 4.29 -18.92 -11.55
CA TYR A 176 4.52 -18.25 -10.28
C TYR A 176 3.23 -17.65 -9.75
N ASN A 177 3.13 -17.55 -8.44
CA ASN A 177 2.17 -16.65 -7.81
C ASN A 177 2.72 -16.07 -6.50
N VAL A 178 2.04 -15.05 -6.00
CA VAL A 178 2.29 -14.43 -4.70
C VAL A 178 1.10 -14.74 -3.80
N VAL A 179 1.39 -15.12 -2.56
CA VAL A 179 0.39 -15.25 -1.51
C VAL A 179 0.78 -14.33 -0.37
N ILE A 180 -0.15 -13.51 0.07
CA ILE A 180 0.02 -12.63 1.25
C ILE A 180 -0.72 -13.28 2.41
N LEU A 181 -0.02 -13.45 3.52
CA LEU A 181 -0.53 -13.99 4.78
C LEU A 181 -0.46 -12.88 5.83
N GLU A 182 -1.60 -12.48 6.38
CA GLU A 182 -1.71 -11.38 7.35
C GLU A 182 -2.38 -11.87 8.63
N LEU A 183 -1.75 -11.57 9.78
CA LEU A 183 -2.32 -11.83 11.11
C LEU A 183 -3.23 -10.66 11.51
N GLU A 184 -4.52 -10.89 11.54
CA GLU A 184 -5.51 -9.89 11.93
C GLU A 184 -5.36 -9.46 13.39
N ASN A 185 -5.03 -10.40 14.26
CA ASN A 185 -4.87 -10.14 15.69
C ASN A 185 -3.42 -9.79 16.10
N ALA A 186 -2.58 -9.37 15.15
CA ALA A 186 -1.16 -9.07 15.39
C ALA A 186 -0.94 -8.03 16.50
N GLN A 187 -1.73 -6.95 16.51
CA GLN A 187 -1.62 -5.91 17.54
C GLN A 187 -1.99 -6.45 18.91
N SER A 188 -3.08 -7.19 19.03
CA SER A 188 -3.52 -7.82 20.28
C SER A 188 -2.48 -8.82 20.82
N LEU A 189 -1.82 -9.57 19.92
CA LEU A 189 -0.74 -10.49 20.28
C LEU A 189 0.49 -9.73 20.79
N ARG A 190 0.88 -8.62 20.16
CA ARG A 190 1.98 -7.76 20.62
C ARG A 190 1.70 -7.16 22.00
N ASP A 191 0.49 -6.67 22.21
CA ASP A 191 0.08 -6.06 23.48
C ASP A 191 0.02 -7.09 24.62
N SER A 192 -0.42 -8.32 24.32
CA SER A 192 -0.56 -9.39 25.30
C SER A 192 0.75 -10.11 25.62
N TYR A 193 1.59 -10.34 24.61
CA TYR A 193 2.78 -11.19 24.74
C TYR A 193 4.10 -10.44 24.71
N GLY A 194 4.11 -9.17 24.29
CA GLY A 194 5.32 -8.40 24.01
C GLY A 194 5.95 -8.72 22.66
N ILE A 195 6.84 -7.82 22.21
CA ILE A 195 7.44 -7.87 20.86
C ILE A 195 8.27 -9.14 20.66
N GLU A 196 9.07 -9.55 21.65
CA GLU A 196 9.96 -10.72 21.52
C GLU A 196 9.15 -12.02 21.29
N LYS A 197 8.10 -12.24 22.07
CA LYS A 197 7.27 -13.44 21.96
C LYS A 197 6.46 -13.41 20.64
N PHE A 198 5.98 -12.23 20.23
CA PHE A 198 5.33 -12.07 18.94
C PHE A 198 6.26 -12.43 17.76
N GLN A 199 7.55 -12.02 17.83
CA GLN A 199 8.54 -12.42 16.82
C GLN A 199 8.79 -13.92 16.79
N MET A 200 8.75 -14.59 17.95
CA MET A 200 8.83 -16.05 18.01
C MET A 200 7.62 -16.71 17.33
N GLU A 201 6.41 -16.18 17.51
CA GLU A 201 5.21 -16.68 16.81
C GLU A 201 5.30 -16.50 15.29
N LEU A 202 5.87 -15.39 14.82
CA LEU A 202 6.14 -15.21 13.38
C LEU A 202 7.16 -16.24 12.87
N LEU A 203 8.20 -16.57 13.64
CA LEU A 203 9.14 -17.63 13.25
C LEU A 203 8.48 -19.01 13.21
N ASN A 204 7.62 -19.33 14.20
CA ASN A 204 6.84 -20.57 14.20
C ASN A 204 5.92 -20.63 12.96
N LEU A 205 5.27 -19.53 12.60
CA LEU A 205 4.45 -19.43 11.40
C LEU A 205 5.28 -19.68 10.13
N ARG A 206 6.50 -19.19 10.05
CA ARG A 206 7.41 -19.45 8.93
C ARG A 206 7.73 -20.94 8.79
N ASP A 207 7.99 -21.60 9.91
CA ASP A 207 8.28 -23.03 9.92
C ASP A 207 7.05 -23.84 9.46
N LEU A 208 5.85 -23.48 9.94
CA LEU A 208 4.58 -24.07 9.49
C LEU A 208 4.34 -23.85 7.98
N ILE A 209 4.60 -22.64 7.47
CA ILE A 209 4.51 -22.35 6.03
C ILE A 209 5.43 -23.31 5.26
N THR A 210 6.68 -23.44 5.68
CA THR A 210 7.67 -24.26 4.98
C THR A 210 7.31 -25.76 5.03
N GLU A 211 6.79 -26.23 6.14
CA GLU A 211 6.40 -27.63 6.33
C GLU A 211 5.16 -27.99 5.50
N GLN A 212 4.10 -27.18 5.57
CA GLN A 212 2.84 -27.48 4.90
C GLN A 212 2.87 -27.24 3.40
N THR A 213 3.86 -26.50 2.91
CA THR A 213 4.03 -26.20 1.48
C THR A 213 5.03 -27.13 0.78
N SER A 214 5.40 -28.25 1.41
CA SER A 214 6.37 -29.21 0.86
C SER A 214 5.96 -29.85 -0.48
N GLU A 215 4.68 -29.81 -0.86
CA GLU A 215 4.18 -30.26 -2.16
C GLU A 215 4.49 -29.27 -3.31
N LEU A 216 4.87 -28.03 -3.00
CA LEU A 216 5.24 -27.01 -3.98
C LEU A 216 6.71 -27.13 -4.38
N ASN A 217 7.04 -26.88 -5.66
CA ASN A 217 8.42 -26.97 -6.13
C ASN A 217 9.32 -25.89 -5.49
N TYR A 218 8.75 -24.73 -5.23
CA TYR A 218 9.46 -23.61 -4.63
C TYR A 218 8.52 -22.72 -3.82
N ILE A 219 8.98 -22.33 -2.65
CA ILE A 219 8.37 -21.27 -1.85
C ILE A 219 9.45 -20.46 -1.16
N TYR A 220 9.25 -19.13 -1.13
CA TYR A 220 10.09 -18.23 -0.36
C TYR A 220 9.20 -17.29 0.48
N PRO A 221 9.10 -17.54 1.79
CA PRO A 221 8.37 -16.67 2.70
C PRO A 221 9.24 -15.47 3.09
N LEU A 222 8.78 -14.26 2.73
CA LEU A 222 9.34 -13.00 3.18
C LEU A 222 8.55 -12.51 4.38
N GLN A 223 9.23 -12.26 5.48
CA GLN A 223 8.57 -11.70 6.66
C GLN A 223 8.15 -10.25 6.42
N ASP A 224 6.93 -9.93 6.77
CA ASP A 224 6.40 -8.58 6.86
C ASP A 224 6.07 -8.22 8.32
N ILE A 225 5.55 -7.01 8.58
CA ILE A 225 5.30 -6.53 9.96
C ILE A 225 4.32 -7.44 10.69
N ASP A 226 3.24 -7.84 10.03
CA ASP A 226 2.14 -8.59 10.61
C ASP A 226 1.89 -9.94 9.91
N GLY A 227 2.88 -10.48 9.20
CA GLY A 227 2.71 -11.76 8.52
C GLY A 227 3.81 -12.09 7.53
N TYR A 228 3.43 -12.68 6.39
CA TYR A 228 4.35 -13.12 5.35
C TYR A 228 3.85 -12.81 3.95
N LEU A 229 4.77 -12.45 3.07
CA LEU A 229 4.60 -12.48 1.63
C LEU A 229 5.32 -13.72 1.09
N CYS A 230 4.60 -14.65 0.50
CA CYS A 230 5.16 -15.88 -0.05
C CYS A 230 5.24 -15.80 -1.57
N VAL A 231 6.45 -15.98 -2.13
CA VAL A 231 6.65 -16.16 -3.57
C VAL A 231 6.72 -17.64 -3.85
N ILE A 232 5.82 -18.14 -4.71
CA ILE A 232 5.68 -19.56 -5.03
C ILE A 232 6.01 -19.78 -6.51
N GLY A 233 6.78 -20.85 -6.79
CA GLY A 233 7.09 -21.32 -8.14
C GLY A 233 6.68 -22.78 -8.33
N GLN A 234 6.10 -23.13 -9.49
CA GLN A 234 5.62 -24.48 -9.79
C GLN A 234 5.85 -24.83 -11.25
N SER A 235 6.27 -26.09 -11.49
CA SER A 235 6.45 -26.67 -12.83
C SER A 235 5.79 -28.03 -12.95
N GLY A 236 5.61 -28.49 -14.17
CA GLY A 236 5.11 -29.83 -14.45
C GLY A 236 3.60 -30.02 -14.25
N CYS A 237 2.81 -28.93 -14.17
CA CYS A 237 1.37 -29.00 -14.06
C CYS A 237 0.68 -27.91 -14.93
N GLN A 238 -0.63 -28.02 -15.10
CA GLN A 238 -1.42 -26.95 -15.71
C GLN A 238 -1.70 -25.83 -14.68
N SER A 239 -1.88 -24.59 -15.14
CA SER A 239 -2.15 -23.44 -14.29
C SER A 239 -3.38 -23.61 -13.38
N GLY A 240 -4.43 -24.27 -13.87
CA GLY A 240 -5.63 -24.60 -13.08
C GLY A 240 -5.35 -25.54 -11.91
N ASN A 241 -4.52 -26.56 -12.13
CA ASN A 241 -4.12 -27.50 -11.08
C ASN A 241 -3.20 -26.82 -10.05
N PHE A 242 -2.28 -25.98 -10.49
CA PHE A 242 -1.43 -25.20 -9.60
C PHE A 242 -2.26 -24.32 -8.66
N ARG A 243 -3.27 -23.67 -9.21
CA ARG A 243 -4.18 -22.83 -8.41
C ARG A 243 -4.94 -23.64 -7.35
N GLN A 244 -5.55 -24.75 -7.76
CA GLN A 244 -6.29 -25.61 -6.81
C GLN A 244 -5.37 -26.14 -5.71
N LEU A 245 -4.14 -26.51 -6.07
CA LEU A 245 -3.13 -26.95 -5.11
C LEU A 245 -2.78 -25.83 -4.13
N THR A 246 -2.45 -24.64 -4.63
CA THR A 246 -2.14 -23.48 -3.78
C THR A 246 -3.30 -23.14 -2.85
N TYR A 247 -4.53 -23.06 -3.39
CA TYR A 247 -5.72 -22.77 -2.58
C TYR A 247 -5.93 -23.80 -1.46
N LYS A 248 -5.83 -25.10 -1.79
CA LYS A 248 -5.97 -26.21 -0.82
C LYS A 248 -4.92 -26.11 0.30
N ILE A 249 -3.65 -25.90 -0.06
CA ILE A 249 -2.55 -25.82 0.90
C ILE A 249 -2.73 -24.59 1.80
N ILE A 250 -3.00 -23.43 1.22
CA ILE A 250 -3.16 -22.19 1.98
C ILE A 250 -4.40 -22.23 2.87
N SER A 251 -5.51 -22.83 2.42
CA SER A 251 -6.69 -23.02 3.27
C SER A 251 -6.38 -23.91 4.48
N ALA A 252 -5.67 -25.03 4.27
CA ALA A 252 -5.27 -25.91 5.38
C ALA A 252 -4.32 -25.20 6.37
N LEU A 253 -3.39 -24.37 5.87
CA LEU A 253 -2.50 -23.57 6.71
C LEU A 253 -3.28 -22.56 7.56
N VAL A 254 -4.21 -21.82 6.94
CA VAL A 254 -5.06 -20.83 7.62
C VAL A 254 -5.92 -21.50 8.68
N ASP A 255 -6.57 -22.62 8.38
CA ASP A 255 -7.40 -23.37 9.33
C ASP A 255 -6.57 -23.88 10.52
N ASN A 256 -5.35 -24.36 10.26
CA ASN A 256 -4.43 -24.80 11.30
C ASN A 256 -4.03 -23.65 12.23
N CYS A 257 -3.62 -22.50 11.67
CA CYS A 257 -3.26 -21.31 12.44
C CYS A 257 -4.44 -20.79 13.26
N ASN A 258 -5.64 -20.69 12.67
CA ASN A 258 -6.84 -20.21 13.34
C ASN A 258 -7.22 -21.12 14.52
N SER A 259 -7.03 -22.45 14.39
CA SER A 259 -7.26 -23.39 15.49
C SER A 259 -6.30 -23.20 16.67
N GLN A 260 -5.14 -22.58 16.44
CA GLN A 260 -4.13 -22.27 17.46
C GLN A 260 -4.27 -20.85 18.03
N GLY A 261 -5.29 -20.08 17.60
CA GLY A 261 -5.55 -18.72 18.07
C GLY A 261 -4.80 -17.62 17.31
N LEU A 262 -4.15 -17.97 16.19
CA LEU A 262 -3.55 -17.02 15.24
C LEU A 262 -4.58 -16.74 14.14
N VAL A 263 -5.25 -15.61 14.18
CA VAL A 263 -6.26 -15.24 13.16
C VAL A 263 -5.54 -14.84 11.89
N LEU A 264 -5.37 -15.80 10.97
CA LEU A 264 -4.63 -15.64 9.73
C LEU A 264 -5.57 -15.47 8.54
N ASN A 265 -5.35 -14.42 7.76
CA ASN A 265 -6.00 -14.18 6.47
C ASN A 265 -5.02 -14.35 5.33
N ALA A 266 -5.49 -14.86 4.19
CA ALA A 266 -4.66 -15.12 3.02
C ALA A 266 -5.25 -14.52 1.75
N GLY A 267 -4.43 -13.75 1.02
CA GLY A 267 -4.73 -13.28 -0.33
C GLY A 267 -3.87 -14.04 -1.35
N ILE A 268 -4.50 -14.79 -2.26
CA ILE A 268 -3.83 -15.56 -3.31
C ILE A 268 -3.84 -14.74 -4.60
N GLY A 269 -2.67 -14.36 -5.09
CA GLY A 269 -2.51 -13.59 -6.31
C GLY A 269 -2.79 -14.36 -7.59
N ALA A 270 -2.93 -13.64 -8.69
CA ALA A 270 -3.06 -14.24 -10.02
C ALA A 270 -1.79 -15.00 -10.39
N ILE A 271 -1.96 -16.14 -11.07
CA ILE A 271 -0.85 -16.92 -11.59
C ILE A 271 -0.23 -16.19 -12.79
N VAL A 272 1.09 -16.08 -12.80
CA VAL A 272 1.89 -15.53 -13.89
C VAL A 272 2.88 -16.56 -14.42
N GLN A 273 3.27 -16.47 -15.70
CA GLN A 273 4.19 -17.40 -16.34
C GLN A 273 5.64 -16.90 -16.36
N ASP A 274 5.84 -15.64 -16.08
CA ASP A 274 7.15 -15.03 -16.08
C ASP A 274 7.46 -14.46 -14.69
N LEU A 275 8.64 -14.77 -14.17
CA LEU A 275 9.14 -14.24 -12.89
C LEU A 275 9.02 -12.71 -12.80
N TRP A 276 9.24 -12.02 -13.92
CA TRP A 276 9.23 -10.55 -13.98
C TRP A 276 7.82 -9.93 -13.93
N ASP A 277 6.77 -10.76 -13.96
CA ASP A 277 5.39 -10.34 -13.78
C ASP A 277 4.87 -10.55 -12.34
N LEU A 278 5.73 -10.88 -11.39
CA LEU A 278 5.35 -11.10 -9.98
C LEU A 278 4.67 -9.90 -9.34
N ASN A 279 4.95 -8.66 -9.80
CA ASN A 279 4.24 -7.48 -9.32
C ASN A 279 2.72 -7.57 -9.59
N ARG A 280 2.31 -8.12 -10.75
CA ARG A 280 0.88 -8.30 -11.08
C ARG A 280 0.22 -9.32 -10.16
N SER A 281 0.97 -10.39 -9.82
CA SER A 281 0.49 -11.36 -8.85
C SER A 281 0.37 -10.76 -7.45
N TYR A 282 1.33 -9.94 -7.05
CA TYR A 282 1.32 -9.22 -5.77
C TYR A 282 0.13 -8.25 -5.69
N GLU A 283 -0.06 -7.38 -6.67
CA GLU A 283 -1.20 -6.46 -6.74
C GLU A 283 -2.54 -7.21 -6.65
N SER A 284 -2.65 -8.34 -7.37
CA SER A 284 -3.83 -9.20 -7.31
C SER A 284 -4.03 -9.84 -5.92
N ALA A 285 -2.96 -10.19 -5.20
CA ALA A 285 -3.03 -10.73 -3.84
C ALA A 285 -3.48 -9.67 -2.82
N VAL A 286 -2.98 -8.43 -2.95
CA VAL A 286 -3.42 -7.28 -2.14
C VAL A 286 -4.92 -7.03 -2.35
N HIS A 287 -5.36 -6.96 -3.61
CA HIS A 287 -6.79 -6.80 -3.91
C HIS A 287 -7.64 -7.97 -3.41
N ALA A 288 -7.09 -9.20 -3.40
CA ALA A 288 -7.78 -10.34 -2.82
C ALA A 288 -8.01 -10.16 -1.32
N LEU A 289 -7.02 -9.68 -0.57
CA LEU A 289 -7.18 -9.40 0.87
C LEU A 289 -8.20 -8.29 1.15
N ASP A 290 -8.34 -7.31 0.25
CA ASP A 290 -9.37 -6.26 0.38
C ASP A 290 -10.80 -6.83 0.44
N TYR A 291 -11.01 -8.05 -0.10
CA TYR A 291 -12.30 -8.73 -0.02
C TYR A 291 -12.74 -9.07 1.40
N ARG A 292 -11.81 -9.18 2.36
CA ARG A 292 -12.13 -9.34 3.77
C ARG A 292 -13.08 -8.24 4.26
N PHE A 293 -12.92 -7.03 3.74
CA PHE A 293 -13.79 -5.90 4.07
C PHE A 293 -15.27 -6.18 3.78
N PHE A 294 -15.56 -6.98 2.74
CA PHE A 294 -16.92 -7.34 2.33
C PHE A 294 -17.38 -8.71 2.87
N PHE A 295 -16.43 -9.63 3.15
CA PHE A 295 -16.70 -11.01 3.54
C PHE A 295 -15.93 -11.40 4.80
N PRO A 296 -16.32 -10.89 5.99
CA PRO A 296 -15.56 -11.05 7.24
C PRO A 296 -15.49 -12.49 7.76
N HIS A 297 -16.31 -13.40 7.23
CA HIS A 297 -16.32 -14.82 7.63
C HIS A 297 -15.43 -15.71 6.75
N GLN A 298 -14.77 -15.14 5.77
CA GLN A 298 -13.84 -15.84 4.88
C GLN A 298 -12.41 -15.39 5.21
N ASN A 299 -11.48 -16.37 5.27
CA ASN A 299 -10.08 -16.08 5.59
C ASN A 299 -9.13 -16.29 4.40
N VAL A 300 -9.59 -16.94 3.31
CA VAL A 300 -8.78 -17.18 2.10
C VAL A 300 -9.49 -16.59 0.89
N PHE A 301 -8.83 -15.66 0.23
CA PHE A 301 -9.36 -14.88 -0.89
C PHE A 301 -8.54 -15.11 -2.15
N ASP A 302 -9.21 -15.28 -3.30
CA ASP A 302 -8.57 -15.52 -4.59
C ASP A 302 -8.69 -14.28 -5.49
N GLY A 303 -7.56 -13.75 -5.95
CA GLY A 303 -7.48 -12.51 -6.73
C GLY A 303 -8.20 -12.51 -8.06
N ARG A 304 -8.65 -13.67 -8.59
CA ARG A 304 -9.52 -13.72 -9.78
C ARG A 304 -10.96 -13.30 -9.49
N GLU A 305 -11.44 -13.58 -8.31
CA GLU A 305 -12.78 -13.13 -7.90
C GLU A 305 -12.84 -11.61 -7.83
N ALA A 306 -11.67 -10.99 -7.51
CA ALA A 306 -11.50 -9.54 -7.50
C ALA A 306 -11.54 -8.88 -8.89
N LEU A 307 -11.06 -9.56 -9.93
CA LEU A 307 -10.91 -8.99 -11.28
C LEU A 307 -12.14 -9.20 -12.19
N GLY A 308 -13.15 -9.95 -11.74
CA GLY A 308 -14.19 -10.54 -12.59
C GLY A 308 -15.49 -9.77 -12.75
N HIS A 309 -15.67 -8.59 -12.18
CA HIS A 309 -16.89 -7.81 -12.35
C HIS A 309 -16.60 -6.40 -12.84
N ASP A 310 -17.05 -6.11 -14.07
CA ASP A 310 -17.18 -4.77 -14.60
C ASP A 310 -17.99 -3.90 -13.62
N LEU A 311 -17.47 -2.69 -13.40
CA LEU A 311 -18.10 -1.61 -12.66
C LEU A 311 -19.39 -1.13 -13.36
N SER A 312 -20.44 -1.93 -13.35
CA SER A 312 -21.80 -1.40 -13.45
C SER A 312 -22.25 -1.01 -12.04
N ALA A 313 -21.48 -0.16 -11.38
CA ALA A 313 -21.93 0.48 -10.15
C ALA A 313 -23.20 1.26 -10.51
N THR A 314 -24.36 0.70 -10.18
CA THR A 314 -25.57 1.51 -10.08
C THR A 314 -25.26 2.57 -9.05
N ASP A 315 -25.16 3.84 -9.51
CA ASP A 315 -24.94 4.97 -8.62
C ASP A 315 -25.83 4.79 -7.39
N PHE A 316 -25.18 4.82 -6.21
CA PHE A 316 -25.94 4.99 -4.99
C PHE A 316 -26.55 6.38 -5.12
N SER A 317 -27.77 6.40 -5.61
CA SER A 317 -28.40 7.63 -6.08
C SER A 317 -28.43 8.64 -4.93
N ASP A 318 -28.21 9.90 -5.25
CA ASP A 318 -28.43 11.06 -4.36
C ASP A 318 -29.73 10.90 -3.53
N SER A 319 -30.71 10.17 -4.07
CA SER A 319 -31.98 9.85 -3.41
C SER A 319 -31.84 9.03 -2.11
N ARG A 320 -30.85 8.13 -1.99
CA ARG A 320 -30.65 7.34 -0.75
C ARG A 320 -29.92 8.13 0.33
N GLU A 321 -28.93 8.95 -0.04
CA GLU A 321 -28.30 9.86 0.91
C GLU A 321 -29.33 10.86 1.46
N GLU A 322 -30.21 11.40 0.60
CA GLU A 322 -31.32 12.26 1.02
C GLU A 322 -32.33 11.54 1.91
N GLU A 323 -32.54 10.24 1.69
CA GLU A 323 -33.37 9.43 2.57
C GLU A 323 -32.80 9.37 3.98
N LEU A 324 -31.48 9.16 4.14
CA LEU A 324 -30.82 9.17 5.44
C LEU A 324 -31.00 10.54 6.13
N ILE A 325 -30.78 11.65 5.41
CA ILE A 325 -31.00 12.99 5.96
C ILE A 325 -32.47 13.18 6.42
N ARG A 326 -33.44 12.67 5.66
CA ARG A 326 -34.86 12.70 6.06
C ARG A 326 -35.12 11.88 7.32
N LEU A 327 -34.49 10.72 7.46
CA LEU A 327 -34.60 9.87 8.65
C LEU A 327 -33.98 10.55 9.88
N LEU A 328 -32.84 11.20 9.72
CA LEU A 328 -32.19 12.02 10.76
C LEU A 328 -33.11 13.16 11.22
N CYS A 329 -33.74 13.86 10.27
CA CYS A 329 -34.72 14.92 10.59
C CYS A 329 -35.93 14.39 11.36
N LYS A 330 -36.38 13.17 11.08
CA LYS A 330 -37.49 12.50 11.77
C LYS A 330 -37.10 11.85 13.10
N LYS A 331 -35.79 11.68 13.33
CA LYS A 331 -35.20 10.95 14.47
C LYS A 331 -35.70 9.50 14.58
N ASP A 332 -35.95 8.89 13.45
CA ASP A 332 -36.40 7.50 13.40
C ASP A 332 -35.19 6.57 13.46
N VAL A 333 -34.75 6.30 14.70
CA VAL A 333 -33.55 5.50 14.97
C VAL A 333 -33.71 4.09 14.39
N SER A 334 -34.89 3.50 14.44
CA SER A 334 -35.11 2.15 13.90
C SER A 334 -35.02 2.10 12.38
N ALA A 335 -35.52 3.13 11.70
CA ALA A 335 -35.37 3.26 10.25
C ALA A 335 -33.92 3.57 9.84
N ILE A 336 -33.17 4.33 10.65
CA ILE A 336 -31.72 4.57 10.43
C ILE A 336 -30.94 3.26 10.56
N ASP A 337 -31.23 2.44 11.56
CA ASP A 337 -30.59 1.12 11.72
C ASP A 337 -30.83 0.23 10.48
N SER A 338 -32.06 0.17 10.01
CA SER A 338 -32.42 -0.60 8.81
C SER A 338 -31.71 -0.03 7.56
N TRP A 339 -31.64 1.27 7.44
CA TRP A 339 -30.94 1.93 6.33
C TRP A 339 -29.44 1.55 6.27
N PHE A 340 -28.75 1.53 7.42
CA PHE A 340 -27.35 1.12 7.46
C PHE A 340 -27.14 -0.36 7.19
N GLN A 341 -28.08 -1.23 7.58
CA GLN A 341 -28.05 -2.65 7.20
C GLN A 341 -28.19 -2.83 5.68
N ASP A 342 -29.10 -2.10 5.05
CA ASP A 342 -29.29 -2.12 3.60
C ASP A 342 -28.09 -1.48 2.87
N PHE A 343 -27.48 -0.44 3.44
CA PHE A 343 -26.27 0.19 2.89
C PHE A 343 -25.07 -0.76 2.95
N SER A 344 -24.84 -1.45 4.07
CA SER A 344 -23.78 -2.46 4.20
C SER A 344 -23.95 -3.58 3.18
N ARG A 345 -25.18 -4.09 3.03
CA ARG A 345 -25.51 -5.10 2.01
C ARG A 345 -25.25 -4.58 0.59
N TRP A 346 -25.68 -3.37 0.30
CA TRP A 346 -25.46 -2.75 -1.01
C TRP A 346 -23.96 -2.57 -1.30
N LEU A 347 -23.14 -2.14 -0.34
CA LEU A 347 -21.69 -2.06 -0.50
C LEU A 347 -21.12 -3.44 -0.87
N THR A 348 -21.52 -4.50 -0.17
CA THR A 348 -21.04 -5.87 -0.42
C THR A 348 -21.47 -6.40 -1.79
N GLU A 349 -22.66 -6.05 -2.27
CA GLU A 349 -23.18 -6.52 -3.55
C GLU A 349 -22.60 -5.77 -4.76
N ASN A 350 -22.28 -4.48 -4.61
CA ASN A 350 -21.92 -3.62 -5.74
C ASN A 350 -20.41 -3.31 -5.86
N PHE A 351 -19.63 -3.48 -4.79
CA PHE A 351 -18.21 -3.19 -4.84
C PHE A 351 -17.36 -4.43 -4.64
N ARG A 352 -16.19 -4.44 -5.28
CA ARG A 352 -15.19 -5.50 -5.20
C ARG A 352 -13.82 -4.98 -4.72
N THR A 353 -13.66 -3.69 -4.62
CA THR A 353 -12.44 -3.07 -4.06
C THR A 353 -12.80 -2.11 -2.94
N LYS A 354 -12.05 -2.17 -1.86
CA LYS A 354 -12.18 -1.31 -0.68
C LYS A 354 -12.14 0.17 -1.05
N SER A 355 -11.26 0.54 -1.99
CA SER A 355 -11.10 1.92 -2.44
C SER A 355 -12.37 2.52 -3.06
N PHE A 356 -13.12 1.76 -3.87
CA PHE A 356 -14.38 2.25 -4.45
C PHE A 356 -15.50 2.35 -3.41
N ALA A 357 -15.57 1.40 -2.46
CA ALA A 357 -16.50 1.51 -1.34
C ALA A 357 -16.21 2.78 -0.51
N PHE A 358 -14.95 3.10 -0.28
CA PHE A 358 -14.55 4.31 0.45
C PHE A 358 -14.97 5.61 -0.24
N ILE A 359 -14.99 5.67 -1.56
CA ILE A 359 -15.50 6.85 -2.30
C ILE A 359 -16.95 7.12 -1.90
N GLN A 360 -17.79 6.09 -1.82
CA GLN A 360 -19.19 6.23 -1.42
C GLN A 360 -19.33 6.65 0.04
N ILE A 361 -18.47 6.14 0.89
CA ILE A 361 -18.44 6.49 2.32
C ILE A 361 -17.99 7.93 2.52
N TYR A 362 -16.99 8.40 1.77
CA TYR A 362 -16.59 9.82 1.79
C TYR A 362 -17.70 10.75 1.31
N SER A 363 -18.46 10.36 0.26
CA SER A 363 -19.64 11.11 -0.18
C SER A 363 -20.67 11.22 0.95
N LEU A 364 -21.02 10.08 1.56
CA LEU A 364 -21.98 10.04 2.67
C LEU A 364 -21.51 10.87 3.88
N LEU A 365 -20.26 10.77 4.29
CA LEU A 365 -19.68 11.58 5.36
C LEU A 365 -19.72 13.08 5.02
N GLY A 366 -19.38 13.45 3.79
CA GLY A 366 -19.48 14.83 3.31
C GLY A 366 -20.91 15.36 3.38
N ARG A 367 -21.90 14.52 3.02
CA ARG A 367 -23.31 14.88 3.09
C ARG A 367 -23.80 15.06 4.53
N ILE A 368 -23.40 14.19 5.43
CA ILE A 368 -23.67 14.30 6.86
C ILE A 368 -23.04 15.57 7.43
N LEU A 369 -21.77 15.85 7.14
CA LEU A 369 -21.08 17.08 7.56
C LEU A 369 -21.79 18.33 7.09
N LYS A 370 -22.15 18.38 5.79
CA LYS A 370 -22.88 19.52 5.21
C LYS A 370 -24.21 19.78 5.96
N PHE A 371 -24.96 18.73 6.24
CA PHE A 371 -26.19 18.81 7.00
C PHE A 371 -25.99 19.39 8.40
N PHE A 372 -24.87 19.06 9.07
CA PHE A 372 -24.52 19.65 10.37
C PHE A 372 -24.27 21.14 10.33
N TYR A 373 -23.44 21.58 9.36
CA TYR A 373 -23.15 23.01 9.20
C TYR A 373 -24.40 23.83 8.91
N GLU A 374 -25.34 23.29 8.12
CA GLU A 374 -26.61 23.93 7.83
C GLU A 374 -27.50 24.10 9.08
N LEU A 375 -27.36 23.22 10.07
CA LEU A 375 -28.12 23.27 11.33
C LEU A 375 -27.51 24.20 12.40
N ASN A 376 -26.32 24.79 12.18
CA ASN A 376 -25.59 25.59 13.18
C ASN A 376 -25.46 24.88 14.56
N LEU A 377 -25.24 23.58 14.55
CA LEU A 377 -25.03 22.78 15.77
C LEU A 377 -23.63 23.05 16.33
N ASP A 378 -23.49 23.00 17.67
CA ASP A 378 -22.16 22.92 18.29
C ASP A 378 -21.55 21.55 17.95
N THR A 379 -20.61 21.58 17.00
CA THR A 379 -20.12 20.40 16.29
C THR A 379 -18.74 19.92 16.74
N HIS A 380 -18.07 20.64 17.66
CA HIS A 380 -16.67 20.36 18.00
C HIS A 380 -16.37 18.88 18.27
N ASP A 381 -17.16 18.18 19.07
CA ASP A 381 -16.97 16.77 19.37
C ASP A 381 -17.25 15.85 18.18
N LEU A 382 -18.16 16.28 17.30
CA LEU A 382 -18.62 15.50 16.16
C LEU A 382 -17.67 15.67 14.96
N GLU A 383 -17.19 16.90 14.75
CA GLU A 383 -16.15 17.18 13.76
C GLU A 383 -14.89 16.35 14.03
N ALA A 384 -14.44 16.31 15.29
CA ALA A 384 -13.29 15.51 15.68
C ALA A 384 -13.49 14.00 15.37
N LYS A 385 -14.68 13.45 15.64
CA LYS A 385 -15.01 12.06 15.33
C LYS A 385 -15.08 11.79 13.83
N ILE A 386 -15.71 12.69 13.06
CA ILE A 386 -15.82 12.54 11.61
C ILE A 386 -14.44 12.69 10.94
N LEU A 387 -13.65 13.67 11.37
CA LEU A 387 -12.28 13.85 10.87
C LEU A 387 -11.38 12.67 11.25
N TYR A 388 -11.58 12.09 12.44
CA TYR A 388 -10.87 10.88 12.83
C TYR A 388 -11.14 9.76 11.81
N VAL A 389 -12.40 9.44 11.56
CA VAL A 389 -12.75 8.38 10.61
C VAL A 389 -12.32 8.72 9.19
N TYR A 390 -12.48 9.96 8.77
CA TYR A 390 -12.03 10.42 7.45
C TYR A 390 -10.53 10.13 7.22
N ASN A 391 -9.71 10.28 8.25
CA ASN A 391 -8.27 10.04 8.19
C ASN A 391 -7.88 8.57 8.44
N HIS A 392 -8.79 7.74 9.02
CA HIS A 392 -8.50 6.39 9.51
C HIS A 392 -9.48 5.34 8.94
N LEU A 393 -10.08 5.61 7.76
CA LEU A 393 -10.99 4.65 7.11
C LEU A 393 -10.34 3.29 6.85
N GLU A 394 -9.03 3.28 6.61
CA GLU A 394 -8.26 2.07 6.35
C GLU A 394 -8.17 1.13 7.58
N GLU A 395 -8.37 1.65 8.78
CA GLU A 395 -8.36 0.87 10.02
C GLU A 395 -9.63 0.00 10.20
N PHE A 396 -10.70 0.29 9.46
CA PHE A 396 -11.90 -0.55 9.47
C PHE A 396 -11.68 -1.81 8.64
N HIS A 397 -11.92 -2.95 9.28
CA HIS A 397 -11.67 -4.25 8.67
C HIS A 397 -12.89 -4.82 7.96
N THR A 398 -14.11 -4.37 8.30
CA THR A 398 -15.35 -4.87 7.71
C THR A 398 -16.36 -3.76 7.39
N THR A 399 -17.26 -4.03 6.43
CA THR A 399 -18.38 -3.13 6.11
C THR A 399 -19.34 -2.97 7.29
N GLU A 400 -19.55 -4.04 8.07
CA GLU A 400 -20.43 -4.01 9.24
C GLU A 400 -19.86 -3.12 10.35
N GLU A 401 -18.56 -3.23 10.63
CA GLU A 401 -17.88 -2.38 11.62
C GLU A 401 -18.00 -0.90 11.25
N LEU A 402 -17.71 -0.56 10.00
CA LEU A 402 -17.78 0.81 9.50
C LEU A 402 -19.21 1.34 9.49
N CYS A 403 -20.18 0.56 8.99
CA CYS A 403 -21.58 0.94 9.00
C CYS A 403 -22.15 1.04 10.43
N GLY A 404 -21.70 0.18 11.33
CA GLY A 404 -22.03 0.26 12.76
C GLY A 404 -21.55 1.57 13.39
N TRP A 405 -20.33 1.98 13.08
CA TRP A 405 -19.77 3.25 13.54
C TRP A 405 -20.55 4.46 12.96
N LEU A 406 -20.84 4.45 11.67
CA LEU A 406 -21.63 5.49 11.00
C LEU A 406 -23.04 5.58 11.60
N ASN A 407 -23.66 4.44 11.89
CA ASN A 407 -24.95 4.36 12.54
C ASN A 407 -24.92 4.98 13.94
N GLU A 408 -23.90 4.66 14.75
CA GLU A 408 -23.78 5.27 16.09
C GLU A 408 -23.53 6.79 16.01
N LEU A 409 -22.77 7.25 15.01
CA LEU A 409 -22.63 8.67 14.72
C LEU A 409 -24.01 9.30 14.44
N CYS A 410 -24.84 8.69 13.60
CA CYS A 410 -26.18 9.17 13.29
C CYS A 410 -27.12 9.16 14.51
N ARG A 411 -26.98 8.18 15.41
CA ARG A 411 -27.72 8.14 16.69
C ARG A 411 -27.31 9.28 17.63
N LEU A 412 -26.01 9.59 17.72
CA LEU A 412 -25.51 10.75 18.47
C LEU A 412 -26.10 12.06 17.92
N LEU A 413 -26.20 12.14 16.59
CA LEU A 413 -26.84 13.23 15.89
C LEU A 413 -28.31 13.41 16.31
N CYS A 414 -29.08 12.35 16.26
CA CYS A 414 -30.49 12.40 16.64
C CYS A 414 -30.68 12.93 18.06
N ARG A 415 -29.79 12.63 18.99
CA ARG A 415 -29.83 13.14 20.38
C ARG A 415 -29.54 14.65 20.46
N LYS A 416 -28.64 15.18 19.61
CA LYS A 416 -28.29 16.62 19.59
C LYS A 416 -29.31 17.50 18.82
N LEU A 417 -30.14 16.91 17.96
CA LEU A 417 -31.07 17.60 17.07
C LEU A 417 -32.32 18.21 17.76
N ASP A 418 -32.53 18.01 19.05
CA ASP A 418 -33.82 18.34 19.71
C ASP A 418 -34.15 19.83 19.75
N SER A 419 -33.19 20.71 19.82
CA SER A 419 -33.40 22.17 19.87
C SER A 419 -33.23 22.88 18.52
N SER A 420 -32.40 22.36 17.61
CA SER A 420 -31.94 23.08 16.42
C SER A 420 -32.73 22.81 15.14
N LEU A 421 -33.43 21.67 15.04
CA LEU A 421 -34.23 21.32 13.86
C LEU A 421 -35.43 22.26 13.62
N ASN A 422 -36.04 22.76 14.68
CA ASN A 422 -37.15 23.71 14.54
C ASN A 422 -36.68 25.03 13.96
N ASP A 423 -35.53 25.50 14.41
CA ASP A 423 -34.91 26.76 13.93
C ASP A 423 -34.42 26.62 12.48
N TYR A 424 -33.82 25.49 12.12
CA TYR A 424 -33.42 25.21 10.74
C TYR A 424 -34.62 25.17 9.78
N HIS A 425 -35.66 24.43 10.11
CA HIS A 425 -36.87 24.36 9.30
C HIS A 425 -37.56 25.72 9.15
N GLN A 426 -37.48 26.54 10.19
CA GLN A 426 -38.03 27.86 10.17
C GLN A 426 -37.20 28.81 9.25
N LYS A 427 -35.90 28.83 9.43
CA LYS A 427 -34.97 29.60 8.58
C LYS A 427 -35.05 29.20 7.10
N LEU A 428 -35.13 27.91 6.84
CA LEU A 428 -35.28 27.38 5.48
C LEU A 428 -36.60 27.85 4.85
N CYS A 429 -37.71 27.76 5.58
CA CYS A 429 -39.00 28.25 5.09
C CYS A 429 -38.98 29.78 4.89
N GLU A 430 -38.32 30.55 5.76
CA GLU A 430 -38.14 31.99 5.64
C GLU A 430 -37.30 32.38 4.41
N SER A 431 -36.18 31.66 4.19
CA SER A 431 -35.35 31.86 2.99
C SER A 431 -36.13 31.56 1.71
N VAL A 432 -36.87 30.47 1.69
CA VAL A 432 -37.71 30.07 0.54
C VAL A 432 -38.81 31.09 0.28
N THR A 433 -39.47 31.62 1.33
CA THR A 433 -40.48 32.66 1.16
C THR A 433 -39.87 33.96 0.61
N SER A 434 -38.71 34.37 1.16
CA SER A 434 -38.00 35.57 0.64
C SER A 434 -37.59 35.41 -0.84
N TYR A 435 -37.07 34.23 -1.19
CA TYR A 435 -36.71 33.94 -2.59
C TYR A 435 -37.91 33.98 -3.52
N ILE A 436 -39.06 33.46 -3.10
CA ILE A 436 -40.30 33.51 -3.87
C ILE A 436 -40.78 34.97 -3.97
N ASP A 437 -40.74 35.72 -2.89
CA ASP A 437 -41.21 37.14 -2.86
C ASP A 437 -40.36 38.05 -3.73
N GLU A 438 -39.08 37.73 -3.93
CA GLU A 438 -38.18 38.44 -4.84
C GLU A 438 -38.34 38.00 -6.30
N ASN A 439 -38.69 36.73 -6.55
CA ASN A 439 -38.66 36.13 -7.88
C ASN A 439 -40.02 35.71 -8.47
N TYR A 440 -41.14 35.91 -7.77
CA TYR A 440 -42.47 35.49 -8.23
C TYR A 440 -42.84 36.06 -9.61
N ALA A 441 -42.28 37.20 -10.00
CA ALA A 441 -42.49 37.86 -11.30
C ALA A 441 -41.84 37.11 -12.49
N SER A 442 -40.93 36.19 -12.22
CA SER A 442 -40.36 35.28 -13.26
C SER A 442 -41.40 34.23 -13.66
N ASN A 443 -41.69 34.14 -14.97
CA ASN A 443 -42.65 33.15 -15.49
C ASN A 443 -42.08 31.73 -15.50
N THR A 444 -40.75 31.56 -15.32
CA THR A 444 -40.06 30.27 -15.28
C THR A 444 -39.92 29.73 -13.86
N LEU A 445 -40.19 30.54 -12.82
CA LEU A 445 -40.02 30.10 -11.42
C LEU A 445 -40.83 28.84 -11.13
N CYS A 446 -40.14 27.74 -10.81
CA CYS A 446 -40.72 26.45 -10.49
C CYS A 446 -40.14 25.88 -9.18
N LEU A 447 -40.77 24.80 -8.70
CA LEU A 447 -40.33 24.11 -7.46
C LEU A 447 -38.86 23.64 -7.54
N ASN A 448 -38.41 23.17 -8.71
CA ASN A 448 -37.05 22.67 -8.89
C ASN A 448 -36.01 23.81 -8.75
N ASP A 449 -36.29 25.00 -9.28
CA ASP A 449 -35.41 26.18 -9.16
C ASP A 449 -35.27 26.58 -7.68
N ILE A 450 -36.38 26.61 -6.95
CA ILE A 450 -36.42 26.98 -5.53
C ILE A 450 -35.70 25.95 -4.68
N ALA A 451 -35.85 24.67 -5.00
CA ALA A 451 -35.20 23.58 -4.31
C ALA A 451 -33.68 23.55 -4.56
N SER A 452 -33.26 23.83 -5.79
CA SER A 452 -31.84 24.01 -6.15
C SER A 452 -31.19 25.16 -5.40
N GLU A 453 -31.85 26.32 -5.34
CA GLU A 453 -31.38 27.49 -4.58
C GLU A 453 -31.25 27.19 -3.08
N ALA A 454 -32.25 26.48 -2.56
CA ALA A 454 -32.27 26.07 -1.17
C ALA A 454 -31.36 24.85 -0.88
N ASN A 455 -30.69 24.28 -1.87
CA ASN A 455 -29.85 23.10 -1.78
C ASN A 455 -30.53 21.88 -1.13
N VAL A 456 -31.81 21.66 -1.40
CA VAL A 456 -32.60 20.53 -0.91
C VAL A 456 -33.39 19.87 -2.03
N SER A 457 -33.85 18.62 -1.82
CA SER A 457 -34.68 17.98 -2.84
C SER A 457 -36.06 18.66 -2.95
N PRO A 458 -36.64 18.71 -4.18
CA PRO A 458 -37.99 19.26 -4.40
C PRO A 458 -39.05 18.56 -3.55
N ALA A 459 -38.93 17.23 -3.36
CA ALA A 459 -39.87 16.46 -2.57
C ALA A 459 -39.81 16.81 -1.08
N TYR A 460 -38.59 16.94 -0.53
CA TYR A 460 -38.39 17.33 0.86
C TYR A 460 -38.87 18.77 1.09
N LEU A 461 -38.48 19.72 0.24
CA LEU A 461 -38.90 21.11 0.35
C LEU A 461 -40.41 21.27 0.31
N SER A 462 -41.08 20.59 -0.64
CA SER A 462 -42.53 20.63 -0.77
C SER A 462 -43.27 20.13 0.49
N ALA A 463 -42.79 19.00 1.05
CA ALA A 463 -43.40 18.42 2.27
C ALA A 463 -43.17 19.32 3.49
N LEU A 464 -41.95 19.84 3.66
CA LEU A 464 -41.60 20.73 4.77
C LEU A 464 -42.38 22.05 4.73
N PHE A 465 -42.37 22.72 3.57
CA PHE A 465 -43.03 24.01 3.37
C PHE A 465 -44.55 23.89 3.64
N LYS A 466 -45.20 22.84 3.10
CA LYS A 466 -46.61 22.58 3.35
C LYS A 466 -46.88 22.33 4.83
N LYS A 467 -46.00 21.60 5.53
CA LYS A 467 -46.13 21.33 6.98
C LYS A 467 -45.99 22.60 7.82
N LYS A 468 -45.08 23.50 7.46
CA LYS A 468 -44.78 24.73 8.24
C LYS A 468 -45.65 25.90 7.87
N GLN A 469 -45.93 26.14 6.57
CA GLN A 469 -46.70 27.26 6.06
C GLN A 469 -48.21 26.97 5.85
N GLY A 470 -48.61 25.67 5.94
CA GLY A 470 -49.99 25.23 5.74
C GLY A 470 -50.45 25.22 4.28
N VAL A 471 -49.64 25.73 3.34
CA VAL A 471 -49.94 25.85 1.91
C VAL A 471 -48.84 25.28 1.06
N SER A 472 -49.15 24.83 -0.16
CA SER A 472 -48.10 24.37 -1.08
C SER A 472 -47.28 25.55 -1.62
N ILE A 473 -46.00 25.30 -2.03
CA ILE A 473 -45.15 26.30 -2.68
C ILE A 473 -45.82 26.88 -3.92
N SER A 474 -46.49 26.05 -4.73
CA SER A 474 -47.24 26.52 -5.91
C SER A 474 -48.39 27.43 -5.55
N ASP A 475 -49.10 27.15 -4.48
CA ASP A 475 -50.20 28.00 -3.98
C ASP A 475 -49.65 29.29 -3.40
N TYR A 476 -48.47 29.24 -2.74
CA TYR A 476 -47.82 30.45 -2.21
C TYR A 476 -47.35 31.37 -3.36
N ILE A 477 -46.69 30.85 -4.38
CA ILE A 477 -46.31 31.59 -5.60
C ILE A 477 -47.56 32.23 -6.25
N THR A 478 -48.63 31.43 -6.39
CA THR A 478 -49.89 31.92 -6.97
C THR A 478 -50.47 33.06 -6.13
N THR A 479 -50.39 32.95 -4.81
CA THR A 479 -50.90 34.01 -3.92
C THR A 479 -50.11 35.29 -4.06
N GLN A 480 -48.77 35.23 -4.14
CA GLN A 480 -47.92 36.41 -4.36
C GLN A 480 -48.20 37.02 -5.73
N ARG A 481 -48.35 36.22 -6.78
CA ARG A 481 -48.69 36.65 -8.15
C ARG A 481 -50.10 37.27 -8.24
N ILE A 482 -51.02 37.05 -7.27
CA ILE A 482 -52.34 37.68 -7.20
C ILE A 482 -52.31 38.91 -6.31
N ASN A 483 -51.56 38.98 -5.25
CA ASN A 483 -51.46 40.14 -4.36
C ASN A 483 -50.83 41.36 -5.04
N ALA A 484 -49.78 41.15 -5.85
CA ALA A 484 -49.11 42.23 -6.58
C ALA A 484 -50.03 42.94 -7.59
N PRO A 485 -50.83 42.27 -8.43
CA PRO A 485 -51.82 42.88 -9.30
C PRO A 485 -52.82 43.78 -8.60
N CYS A 486 -53.27 43.47 -7.43
CA CYS A 486 -54.20 44.29 -6.68
C CYS A 486 -53.68 45.71 -6.51
N ARG A 487 -52.37 45.90 -6.25
CA ARG A 487 -51.71 47.22 -6.15
C ARG A 487 -51.63 47.91 -7.52
N TYR A 488 -51.28 47.18 -8.61
CA TYR A 488 -51.21 47.77 -9.94
C TYR A 488 -52.58 48.14 -10.50
N LEU A 489 -53.62 47.34 -10.23
CA LEU A 489 -54.99 47.59 -10.66
C LEU A 489 -55.56 48.86 -10.04
N THR A 490 -55.20 49.19 -8.80
CA THR A 490 -55.72 50.40 -8.07
C THR A 490 -54.84 51.63 -8.25
N ALA A 491 -53.49 51.45 -8.40
CA ALA A 491 -52.55 52.56 -8.38
C ALA A 491 -52.04 52.99 -9.77
N THR A 492 -52.38 52.26 -10.86
CA THR A 492 -51.85 52.54 -12.19
C THR A 492 -52.91 52.36 -13.32
N ASN A 493 -52.66 53.05 -14.45
CA ASN A 493 -53.48 52.92 -15.66
C ASN A 493 -52.98 51.79 -16.60
N MET A 494 -52.15 50.84 -16.10
CA MET A 494 -51.57 49.74 -16.90
C MET A 494 -52.68 48.84 -17.46
N THR A 495 -52.47 48.33 -18.66
CA THR A 495 -53.37 47.32 -19.26
C THR A 495 -53.29 45.97 -18.51
N LEU A 496 -54.33 45.19 -18.58
CA LEU A 496 -54.36 43.85 -17.94
C LEU A 496 -53.24 42.96 -18.51
N LYS A 497 -52.85 43.14 -19.78
CA LYS A 497 -51.75 42.44 -20.41
C LYS A 497 -50.38 42.82 -19.78
N GLU A 498 -50.12 44.10 -19.56
CA GLU A 498 -48.91 44.56 -18.93
C GLU A 498 -48.82 44.09 -17.46
N ILE A 499 -49.94 44.16 -16.71
CA ILE A 499 -50.01 43.70 -15.33
C ILE A 499 -49.75 42.19 -15.27
N SER A 500 -50.36 41.39 -16.18
CA SER A 500 -50.15 39.95 -16.23
C SER A 500 -48.68 39.58 -16.43
N MET A 501 -47.96 40.27 -17.33
CA MET A 501 -46.53 40.07 -17.58
C MET A 501 -45.67 40.43 -16.38
N LYS A 502 -45.94 41.61 -15.76
CA LYS A 502 -45.22 42.04 -14.55
C LYS A 502 -45.41 41.15 -13.34
N CYS A 503 -46.49 40.37 -13.31
CA CYS A 503 -46.80 39.48 -12.22
C CYS A 503 -46.46 38.00 -12.52
N GLY A 504 -45.64 37.72 -13.54
CA GLY A 504 -45.10 36.42 -13.87
C GLY A 504 -46.10 35.44 -14.52
N TYR A 505 -47.14 35.97 -15.21
CA TYR A 505 -48.04 35.13 -16.01
C TYR A 505 -47.62 35.17 -17.50
N ALA A 506 -47.57 34.01 -18.13
CA ALA A 506 -47.23 33.88 -19.54
C ALA A 506 -48.22 34.61 -20.48
N ASN A 507 -49.50 34.69 -20.07
CA ASN A 507 -50.51 35.44 -20.81
C ASN A 507 -51.68 35.95 -19.90
N GLN A 508 -52.41 36.91 -20.41
CA GLN A 508 -53.51 37.56 -19.73
C GLN A 508 -54.66 36.60 -19.38
N TYR A 509 -54.91 35.56 -20.15
CA TYR A 509 -56.00 34.60 -19.92
C TYR A 509 -55.77 33.81 -18.62
N TYR A 510 -54.58 33.26 -18.44
CA TYR A 510 -54.23 32.52 -17.21
C TYR A 510 -54.24 33.44 -15.98
N PHE A 511 -53.75 34.67 -16.13
CA PHE A 511 -53.83 35.67 -15.09
C PHE A 511 -55.31 35.91 -14.66
N SER A 512 -56.17 36.26 -15.62
CA SER A 512 -57.57 36.59 -15.34
C SER A 512 -58.35 35.41 -14.69
N THR A 513 -58.06 34.19 -15.12
CA THR A 513 -58.66 32.97 -14.57
C THR A 513 -58.17 32.74 -13.14
N SER A 514 -56.88 32.83 -12.88
CA SER A 514 -56.28 32.67 -11.53
C SER A 514 -56.75 33.74 -10.58
N PHE A 515 -56.78 34.97 -11.02
CA PHE A 515 -57.27 36.12 -10.24
C PHE A 515 -58.74 35.94 -9.86
N LYS A 516 -59.60 35.60 -10.84
CA LYS A 516 -61.03 35.35 -10.58
C LYS A 516 -61.24 34.20 -9.59
N LYS A 517 -60.46 33.13 -9.72
CA LYS A 517 -60.50 31.97 -8.82
C LYS A 517 -60.13 32.33 -7.36
N LYS A 518 -59.17 33.21 -7.17
CA LYS A 518 -58.65 33.59 -5.84
C LYS A 518 -59.43 34.75 -5.21
N MET A 519 -59.83 35.75 -6.02
CA MET A 519 -60.47 36.99 -5.54
C MET A 519 -61.99 36.99 -5.72
N ASN A 520 -62.57 35.94 -6.36
CA ASN A 520 -63.98 35.81 -6.71
C ASN A 520 -64.54 36.90 -7.65
N VAL A 521 -63.70 37.80 -8.15
CA VAL A 521 -64.06 38.85 -9.11
C VAL A 521 -63.03 38.91 -10.22
N THR A 522 -63.43 39.39 -11.42
CA THR A 522 -62.47 39.56 -12.51
C THR A 522 -61.55 40.76 -12.26
N PRO A 523 -60.29 40.78 -12.80
CA PRO A 523 -59.39 41.93 -12.67
C PRO A 523 -60.00 43.26 -13.11
N SER A 524 -60.81 43.27 -14.17
CA SER A 524 -61.54 44.48 -14.64
C SER A 524 -62.56 44.93 -13.60
N ALA A 525 -63.44 44.02 -13.12
CA ALA A 525 -64.44 44.37 -12.11
C ALA A 525 -63.78 44.83 -10.79
N TYR A 526 -62.63 44.24 -10.43
CA TYR A 526 -61.87 44.67 -9.25
C TYR A 526 -61.35 46.11 -9.41
N ARG A 527 -60.86 46.50 -10.58
CA ARG A 527 -60.41 47.85 -10.91
C ARG A 527 -61.59 48.83 -10.81
N ASP A 528 -62.73 48.54 -11.43
CA ASP A 528 -63.90 49.40 -11.48
C ASP A 528 -64.49 49.63 -10.08
N THR A 529 -64.54 48.60 -9.23
CA THR A 529 -65.06 48.75 -7.85
C THR A 529 -64.16 49.57 -6.94
N GLN A 530 -62.86 49.66 -7.20
CA GLN A 530 -61.92 50.48 -6.41
C GLN A 530 -61.81 51.90 -6.92
N THR A 531 -61.91 52.17 -8.25
CA THR A 531 -62.01 53.49 -8.82
C THR A 531 -63.32 54.21 -8.47
N SER A 532 -64.39 53.50 -8.14
CA SER A 532 -65.67 54.05 -7.66
C SER A 532 -65.66 54.43 -6.18
N LYS A 533 -64.61 54.05 -5.40
CA LYS A 533 -64.47 54.32 -3.95
C LYS A 533 -63.42 55.36 -3.61
N SER A 534 -62.66 55.86 -4.58
CA SER A 534 -61.75 57.04 -4.50
C SER A 534 -62.38 58.24 -5.17
#